data_1ee815327286dd534190f5e21eca022c
#
_entry.id   1ee815327286dd534190f5e21eca022c
#
_cell.length_a   1.000
_cell.length_b   1.000
_cell.length_c   1.000
_cell.angle_alpha   90.00
_cell.angle_beta   90.00
_cell.angle_gamma   90.00
#
_symmetry.space_group_name_H-M   'P 1'
#
loop_
_entity.id
_entity.type
_entity.pdbx_description
1 polymer ?
#
loop_
_entity_poly.entity_id
_entity_poly.type
_entity_poly.pdbx_seq_one_letter_code
_entity_poly.pdbx_strand_id
1 'polypeptide(L)'
;MARLKLLNKSLILENNYSNSLNLTLDAIGVGLRSVNPVCLMKKSVKLSNNNLSIFNYNGEKLVHDFSSFKSIYLIGAGKATASMADAFIKILGSNKIKEGCITVPYGIKLK
;
A
#
# COMPACT_ATOMS: atom_id res chain seq x y z
N MET A 1 -9.80 7.50 0.31
CA MET A 1 -8.45 7.22 0.85
C MET A 1 -8.55 7.11 2.36
N ALA A 2 -8.34 5.92 2.95
CA ALA A 2 -8.40 5.76 4.39
C ALA A 2 -7.24 6.55 5.03
N ARG A 3 -7.56 7.64 5.70
CA ARG A 3 -6.61 8.42 6.49
C ARG A 3 -6.32 7.63 7.76
N LEU A 4 -5.10 7.14 7.92
CA LEU A 4 -4.64 6.65 9.22
C LEU A 4 -4.83 7.78 10.23
N LYS A 5 -5.76 7.61 11.16
CA LYS A 5 -6.09 8.59 12.19
C LYS A 5 -5.74 7.97 13.53
N LEU A 6 -4.98 8.70 14.34
CA LEU A 6 -4.81 8.37 15.76
C LEU A 6 -6.16 8.60 16.44
N LEU A 7 -6.89 7.52 16.75
CA LEU A 7 -8.27 7.57 17.24
C LEU A 7 -8.40 8.31 18.58
N ASN A 8 -7.38 8.25 19.43
CA ASN A 8 -7.40 8.79 20.78
C ASN A 8 -6.58 10.09 20.93
N LYS A 9 -6.23 10.76 19.80
CA LYS A 9 -5.41 11.98 19.88
C LYS A 9 -6.05 13.07 20.74
N SER A 10 -7.35 13.30 20.62
CA SER A 10 -8.09 14.28 21.42
C SER A 10 -8.06 13.95 22.91
N LEU A 11 -8.33 12.70 23.28
CA LEU A 11 -8.31 12.26 24.68
C LEU A 11 -6.91 12.42 25.32
N ILE A 12 -5.85 12.17 24.57
CA ILE A 12 -4.48 12.34 25.03
C ILE A 12 -4.16 13.84 25.26
N LEU A 13 -4.74 14.73 24.44
CA LEU A 13 -4.47 16.17 24.48
C LEU A 13 -5.34 16.93 25.48
N GLU A 14 -6.47 16.39 25.91
CA GLU A 14 -7.35 16.99 26.93
C GLU A 14 -6.69 17.14 28.30
N ASN A 15 -5.60 16.42 28.57
CA ASN A 15 -4.89 16.44 29.84
C ASN A 15 -3.69 17.41 29.89
N ASN A 16 -3.78 18.62 29.32
CA ASN A 16 -2.78 19.69 29.40
C ASN A 16 -1.35 19.32 28.93
N TYR A 17 -1.24 18.44 27.97
CA TYR A 17 0.07 18.09 27.42
C TYR A 17 0.58 19.16 26.44
N SER A 18 1.86 19.46 26.57
CA SER A 18 2.59 20.49 25.83
C SER A 18 2.53 20.30 24.29
N ASN A 19 2.86 21.37 23.56
CA ASN A 19 3.08 21.34 22.09
C ASN A 19 4.01 20.20 21.64
N SER A 20 4.94 19.77 22.50
CA SER A 20 5.85 18.65 22.25
C SER A 20 5.13 17.32 22.04
N LEU A 21 4.07 17.03 22.80
CA LEU A 21 3.29 15.79 22.61
C LEU A 21 2.51 15.80 21.29
N ASN A 22 1.93 16.95 20.93
CA ASN A 22 1.27 17.13 19.65
C ASN A 22 2.22 16.84 18.49
N LEU A 23 3.42 17.44 18.52
CA LEU A 23 4.45 17.24 17.50
C LEU A 23 4.89 15.77 17.44
N THR A 24 5.06 15.12 18.57
CA THR A 24 5.41 13.68 18.64
C THR A 24 4.32 12.81 18.01
N LEU A 25 3.06 13.04 18.35
CA LEU A 25 1.93 12.27 17.79
C LEU A 25 1.79 12.50 16.28
N ASP A 26 2.05 13.72 15.82
CA ASP A 26 2.03 14.02 14.38
C ASP A 26 3.20 13.35 13.64
N ALA A 27 4.40 13.35 14.23
CA ALA A 27 5.56 12.65 13.68
C ALA A 27 5.31 11.13 13.57
N ILE A 28 4.76 10.50 14.60
CA ILE A 28 4.35 9.09 14.58
C ILE A 28 3.31 8.87 13.47
N GLY A 29 2.31 9.72 13.37
CA GLY A 29 1.29 9.64 12.33
C GLY A 29 1.87 9.76 10.91
N VAL A 30 2.87 10.61 10.70
CA VAL A 30 3.59 10.72 9.43
C VAL A 30 4.38 9.44 9.15
N GLY A 31 5.12 8.92 10.15
CA GLY A 31 5.87 7.67 10.01
C GLY A 31 4.98 6.49 9.61
N LEU A 32 3.86 6.30 10.30
CA LEU A 32 2.90 5.23 9.98
C LEU A 32 2.29 5.38 8.57
N ARG A 33 2.03 6.61 8.13
CA ARG A 33 1.53 6.85 6.76
C ARG A 33 2.59 6.56 5.70
N SER A 34 3.85 6.85 5.99
CA SER A 34 4.95 6.67 5.03
C SER A 34 5.19 5.20 4.68
N VAL A 35 4.92 4.28 5.62
CA VAL A 35 5.08 2.82 5.44
C VAL A 35 3.77 2.11 5.06
N ASN A 36 2.71 2.86 4.76
CA ASN A 36 1.43 2.26 4.38
C ASN A 36 1.56 1.49 3.07
N PRO A 37 1.25 0.16 3.03
CA PRO A 37 1.47 -0.68 1.86
C PRO A 37 0.74 -0.20 0.60
N VAL A 38 -0.50 0.29 0.76
CA VAL A 38 -1.29 0.81 -0.37
C VAL A 38 -0.66 2.07 -0.95
N CYS A 39 -0.17 2.96 -0.08
CA CYS A 39 0.51 4.19 -0.51
C CYS A 39 1.83 3.88 -1.22
N LEU A 40 2.60 2.94 -0.69
CA LEU A 40 3.85 2.47 -1.30
C LEU A 40 3.60 1.86 -2.67
N MET A 41 2.64 0.93 -2.79
CA MET A 41 2.26 0.33 -4.07
C MET A 41 1.90 1.39 -5.12
N LYS A 42 1.06 2.37 -4.75
CA LYS A 42 0.65 3.45 -5.68
C LYS A 42 1.80 4.36 -6.10
N LYS A 43 2.82 4.53 -5.25
CA LYS A 43 4.02 5.30 -5.59
C LYS A 43 4.97 4.52 -6.48
N SER A 44 5.18 3.23 -6.16
CA SER A 44 6.21 2.39 -6.79
C SER A 44 5.72 1.69 -8.05
N VAL A 45 4.41 1.52 -8.26
CA VAL A 45 3.87 0.76 -9.39
C VAL A 45 2.92 1.62 -10.19
N LYS A 46 3.11 1.69 -11.49
CA LYS A 46 2.24 2.40 -12.42
C LYS A 46 2.02 1.58 -13.68
N LEU A 47 0.79 1.56 -14.17
CA LEU A 47 0.45 0.99 -15.47
C LEU A 47 0.02 2.10 -16.43
N SER A 48 0.63 2.15 -17.61
CA SER A 48 0.27 3.07 -18.67
C SER A 48 0.43 2.38 -20.01
N ASN A 49 -0.63 2.34 -20.83
CA ASN A 49 -0.61 1.76 -22.18
C ASN A 49 0.02 0.34 -22.23
N ASN A 50 -0.37 -0.56 -21.34
CA ASN A 50 0.19 -1.90 -21.15
C ASN A 50 1.64 -1.96 -20.62
N ASN A 51 2.31 -0.84 -20.40
CA ASN A 51 3.63 -0.81 -19.78
C ASN A 51 3.50 -0.71 -18.26
N LEU A 52 3.90 -1.76 -17.54
CA LEU A 52 4.05 -1.74 -16.10
C LEU A 52 5.41 -1.12 -15.75
N SER A 53 5.36 -0.03 -15.03
CA SER A 53 6.55 0.64 -14.51
C SER A 53 6.67 0.38 -13.00
N ILE A 54 7.82 -0.11 -12.57
CA ILE A 54 8.15 -0.32 -11.16
C ILE A 54 9.31 0.61 -10.81
N PHE A 55 9.13 1.42 -9.79
CA PHE A 55 10.13 2.37 -9.30
C PHE A 55 10.73 1.85 -7.99
N ASN A 56 12.04 1.77 -7.92
CA ASN A 56 12.73 1.48 -6.67
C ASN A 56 12.89 2.76 -5.80
N TYR A 57 13.47 2.61 -4.62
CA TYR A 57 13.67 3.73 -3.69
C TYR A 57 14.68 4.78 -4.21
N ASN A 58 15.59 4.41 -5.13
CA ASN A 58 16.54 5.32 -5.78
C ASN A 58 15.92 6.08 -6.97
N GLY A 59 14.66 5.80 -7.32
CA GLY A 59 14.01 6.38 -8.49
C GLY A 59 14.31 5.67 -9.81
N GLU A 60 15.07 4.58 -9.79
CA GLU A 60 15.28 3.75 -10.98
C GLU A 60 13.98 3.08 -11.38
N LYS A 61 13.78 2.97 -12.68
CA LYS A 61 12.54 2.50 -13.28
C LYS A 61 12.79 1.20 -14.05
N LEU A 62 12.07 0.15 -13.66
CA LEU A 62 11.91 -1.06 -14.47
C LEU A 62 10.61 -0.96 -15.26
N VAL A 63 10.63 -1.32 -16.53
CA VAL A 63 9.45 -1.31 -17.40
C VAL A 63 9.26 -2.68 -18.02
N HIS A 64 8.04 -3.20 -17.89
CA HIS A 64 7.62 -4.46 -18.49
C HIS A 64 6.41 -4.22 -19.40
N ASP A 65 6.50 -4.61 -20.64
CA ASP A 65 5.36 -4.60 -21.55
C ASP A 65 4.45 -5.80 -21.29
N PHE A 66 3.25 -5.54 -20.81
CA PHE A 66 2.26 -6.58 -20.49
C PHE A 66 1.69 -7.28 -21.74
N SER A 67 1.81 -6.69 -22.93
CA SER A 67 1.40 -7.33 -24.17
C SER A 67 2.27 -8.54 -24.51
N SER A 68 3.50 -8.60 -23.99
CA SER A 68 4.41 -9.71 -24.19
C SER A 68 4.10 -10.95 -23.34
N PHE A 69 3.22 -10.83 -22.32
CA PHE A 69 2.89 -11.93 -21.42
C PHE A 69 1.54 -12.57 -21.78
N LYS A 70 1.52 -13.89 -21.89
CA LYS A 70 0.30 -14.67 -22.14
C LYS A 70 -0.66 -14.68 -20.94
N SER A 71 -0.11 -14.71 -19.74
CA SER A 71 -0.86 -14.79 -18.48
C SER A 71 -0.09 -14.17 -17.33
N ILE A 72 -0.80 -13.52 -16.44
CA ILE A 72 -0.26 -12.90 -15.22
C ILE A 72 -0.89 -13.61 -14.03
N TYR A 73 -0.07 -14.01 -13.09
CA TYR A 73 -0.47 -14.65 -11.83
C TYR A 73 0.00 -13.81 -10.66
N LEU A 74 -0.85 -13.68 -9.64
CA LEU A 74 -0.53 -12.95 -8.42
C LEU A 74 -0.29 -13.92 -7.27
N ILE A 75 0.94 -13.93 -6.76
CA ILE A 75 1.31 -14.75 -5.60
C ILE A 75 1.83 -13.83 -4.50
N GLY A 76 1.42 -14.09 -3.26
CA GLY A 76 1.86 -13.28 -2.13
C GLY A 76 1.72 -13.96 -0.78
N ALA A 77 2.61 -13.57 0.16
CA ALA A 77 2.58 -14.05 1.53
C ALA A 77 3.00 -12.93 2.51
N GLY A 78 2.38 -12.90 3.68
CA GLY A 78 2.76 -12.00 4.77
C GLY A 78 1.68 -11.01 5.21
N LYS A 79 1.98 -10.25 6.26
CA LYS A 79 1.01 -9.36 6.94
C LYS A 79 0.45 -8.24 6.05
N ALA A 80 1.24 -7.71 5.15
CA ALA A 80 0.84 -6.62 4.25
C ALA A 80 0.23 -7.13 2.93
N THR A 81 0.28 -8.43 2.66
CA THR A 81 -0.05 -9.01 1.35
C THR A 81 -1.47 -8.67 0.89
N ALA A 82 -2.46 -8.75 1.77
CA ALA A 82 -3.83 -8.41 1.42
C ALA A 82 -3.96 -6.99 0.87
N SER A 83 -3.39 -6.02 1.58
CA SER A 83 -3.43 -4.60 1.20
C SER A 83 -2.61 -4.30 -0.06
N MET A 84 -1.48 -4.98 -0.23
CA MET A 84 -0.63 -4.84 -1.43
C MET A 84 -1.31 -5.47 -2.65
N ALA A 85 -1.87 -6.67 -2.51
CA ALA A 85 -2.59 -7.36 -3.58
C ALA A 85 -3.80 -6.54 -4.06
N ASP A 86 -4.63 -6.04 -3.13
CA ASP A 86 -5.76 -5.18 -3.46
C ASP A 86 -5.31 -3.91 -4.21
N ALA A 87 -4.25 -3.26 -3.74
CA ALA A 87 -3.70 -2.08 -4.42
C ALA A 87 -3.15 -2.42 -5.81
N PHE A 88 -2.48 -3.56 -5.96
CA PHE A 88 -1.92 -4.02 -7.22
C PHE A 88 -3.02 -4.37 -8.24
N ILE A 89 -4.05 -5.11 -7.81
CA ILE A 89 -5.22 -5.42 -8.64
C ILE A 89 -5.91 -4.14 -9.12
N LYS A 90 -6.03 -3.12 -8.26
CA LYS A 90 -6.61 -1.82 -8.63
C LYS A 90 -5.75 -1.03 -9.62
N ILE A 91 -4.42 -1.21 -9.60
CA ILE A 91 -3.51 -0.58 -10.57
C ILE A 91 -3.57 -1.27 -11.92
N LEU A 92 -3.58 -2.60 -11.94
CA LEU A 92 -3.55 -3.39 -13.18
C LEU A 92 -4.91 -3.51 -13.85
N GLY A 93 -5.98 -3.56 -13.07
CA GLY A 93 -7.28 -4.07 -13.47
C GLY A 93 -7.38 -5.59 -13.26
N SER A 94 -8.50 -6.04 -12.67
CA SER A 94 -8.73 -7.45 -12.36
C SER A 94 -8.72 -8.36 -13.60
N ASN A 95 -9.13 -7.85 -14.74
CA ASN A 95 -9.16 -8.56 -16.02
C ASN A 95 -7.77 -8.94 -16.58
N LYS A 96 -6.71 -8.34 -16.07
CA LYS A 96 -5.32 -8.66 -16.49
C LYS A 96 -4.69 -9.78 -15.67
N ILE A 97 -5.27 -10.13 -14.52
CA ILE A 97 -4.78 -11.19 -13.65
C ILE A 97 -5.61 -12.44 -13.92
N LYS A 98 -4.96 -13.50 -14.35
CA LYS A 98 -5.62 -14.78 -14.65
C LYS A 98 -6.04 -15.50 -13.38
N GLU A 99 -5.15 -15.61 -12.44
CA GLU A 99 -5.35 -16.26 -11.14
C GLU A 99 -4.41 -15.68 -10.09
N GLY A 100 -4.74 -15.89 -8.81
CA GLY A 100 -3.87 -15.50 -7.71
C GLY A 100 -4.06 -16.36 -6.48
N CYS A 101 -2.99 -16.50 -5.71
CA CYS A 101 -3.00 -17.14 -4.40
C CYS A 101 -2.22 -16.28 -3.41
N ILE A 102 -2.88 -15.88 -2.33
CA ILE A 102 -2.19 -15.14 -1.26
C ILE A 102 -2.46 -15.76 0.09
N THR A 103 -1.44 -15.79 0.94
CA THR A 103 -1.59 -16.13 2.36
C THR A 103 -1.64 -14.86 3.18
N VAL A 104 -2.62 -14.80 4.08
CA VAL A 104 -2.86 -13.65 4.95
C VAL A 104 -3.01 -14.11 6.39
N PRO A 105 -2.77 -13.25 7.39
CA PRO A 105 -3.03 -13.57 8.78
C PRO A 105 -4.50 -13.93 8.99
N TYR A 106 -4.75 -14.82 9.96
CA TYR A 106 -6.10 -15.23 10.33
C TYR A 106 -6.99 -14.02 10.65
N GLY A 107 -8.23 -14.04 10.18
CA GLY A 107 -9.20 -12.96 10.39
C GLY A 107 -9.17 -11.85 9.36
N ILE A 108 -8.19 -11.80 8.45
CA ILE A 108 -8.17 -10.84 7.35
C ILE A 108 -9.12 -11.31 6.26
N LYS A 109 -10.11 -10.48 5.91
CA LYS A 109 -11.00 -10.70 4.76
C LYS A 109 -10.55 -9.80 3.61
N LEU A 110 -10.38 -10.37 2.44
CA LEU A 110 -10.27 -9.62 1.19
C LEU A 110 -11.67 -9.13 0.80
N LYS A 111 -11.74 -7.90 0.35
CA LYS A 111 -12.98 -7.29 -0.17
C LYS A 111 -13.06 -7.50 -1.67
#